data_0af6536f8d929e363fb142f70a847c06
#
_entry.id   0af6536f8d929e363fb142f70a847c06
#
_cell.length_a   1.000
_cell.length_b   1.000
_cell.length_c   1.000
_cell.angle_alpha   90.00
_cell.angle_beta   90.00
_cell.angle_gamma   90.00
#
_symmetry.space_group_name_H-M   'P 1'
#
loop_
_entity.id
_entity.type
_entity.pdbx_description
1 polymer ?
#
loop_
_entity_poly.entity_id
_entity_poly.type
_entity_poly.pdbx_seq_one_letter_code
_entity_poly.pdbx_strand_id
1 'polypeptide(L)'
;SVNKFGNRLIIVGNTGSNNTREALKGTKYGFSFGMDAALQINPYYGKTSDAGLKEHFQRVLDLGPSIIYNVPGRTGQDLQPEIVEELAKHPNLIGVKECAGNERMAHYESKGIACWSGNDDQCFEGRHRYGSHGVISVISNLLPGMMRRLMDNDDPQLNERLQPLMSWLFHVPSPNALNTVLSMTGATKPVFRLPYSPVDLDARKKVIDLLLEFSPDDWVGSRLELMDDEQFILCS
;
A
#
# COMPACT_ATOMS: atom_id res chain seq x y z
N SER A 1 1.68 7.66 15.05
CA SER A 1 0.46 6.82 14.87
C SER A 1 0.16 6.01 16.12
N VAL A 2 1.10 5.20 16.64
CA VAL A 2 0.89 4.31 17.82
C VAL A 2 0.30 5.07 19.02
N ASN A 3 0.93 6.14 19.47
CA ASN A 3 0.46 6.92 20.65
C ASN A 3 -0.96 7.51 20.48
N LYS A 4 -1.40 7.76 19.25
CA LYS A 4 -2.71 8.37 18.98
C LYS A 4 -3.79 7.35 18.67
N PHE A 5 -3.44 6.24 18.04
CA PHE A 5 -4.40 5.32 17.47
C PHE A 5 -4.21 3.84 17.88
N GLY A 6 -3.09 3.48 18.55
CA GLY A 6 -2.75 2.09 18.84
C GLY A 6 -3.75 1.35 19.74
N ASN A 7 -4.58 2.08 20.50
CA ASN A 7 -5.68 1.50 21.25
C ASN A 7 -6.98 1.29 20.45
N ARG A 8 -7.00 1.71 19.18
CA ARG A 8 -8.19 1.69 18.31
C ARG A 8 -7.96 0.99 16.97
N LEU A 9 -6.73 0.96 16.51
CA LEU A 9 -6.34 0.45 15.20
C LEU A 9 -5.11 -0.45 15.35
N ILE A 10 -5.04 -1.48 14.51
CA ILE A 10 -3.82 -2.26 14.31
C ILE A 10 -2.83 -1.40 13.52
N ILE A 11 -1.62 -1.24 14.04
CA ILE A 11 -0.58 -0.42 13.43
C ILE A 11 0.44 -1.31 12.73
N VAL A 12 0.44 -1.28 11.41
CA VAL A 12 1.44 -1.96 10.58
C VAL A 12 2.47 -0.94 10.11
N GLY A 13 3.72 -1.12 10.52
CA GLY A 13 4.83 -0.22 10.16
C GLY A 13 5.64 -0.75 8.96
N ASN A 14 5.85 0.07 7.92
CA ASN A 14 6.80 -0.28 6.87
C ASN A 14 8.23 -0.06 7.38
N THR A 15 8.93 -1.15 7.65
CA THR A 15 10.31 -1.16 8.16
C THR A 15 11.27 -1.93 7.27
N GLY A 16 10.78 -2.41 6.11
CA GLY A 16 11.59 -3.13 5.13
C GLY A 16 12.66 -2.26 4.47
N SER A 17 13.77 -2.89 4.10
CA SER A 17 14.91 -2.28 3.41
C SER A 17 15.56 -3.32 2.50
N ASN A 18 16.29 -2.87 1.48
CA ASN A 18 17.14 -3.74 0.67
C ASN A 18 18.45 -4.17 1.38
N ASN A 19 18.68 -3.63 2.57
CA ASN A 19 19.78 -3.99 3.45
C ASN A 19 19.23 -4.67 4.71
N THR A 20 19.58 -5.93 4.94
CA THR A 20 19.08 -6.72 6.08
C THR A 20 19.36 -6.04 7.42
N ARG A 21 20.52 -5.41 7.61
CA ARG A 21 20.86 -4.71 8.85
C ARG A 21 19.92 -3.54 9.11
N GLU A 22 19.60 -2.77 8.08
CA GLU A 22 18.67 -1.63 8.19
C GLU A 22 17.24 -2.11 8.41
N ALA A 23 16.81 -3.17 7.73
CA ALA A 23 15.50 -3.80 7.97
C ALA A 23 15.37 -4.25 9.43
N LEU A 24 16.37 -4.96 9.97
CA LEU A 24 16.39 -5.40 11.38
C LEU A 24 16.36 -4.23 12.35
N LYS A 25 17.15 -3.18 12.10
CA LYS A 25 17.20 -1.97 12.93
C LYS A 25 15.86 -1.25 12.92
N GLY A 26 15.28 -1.00 11.73
CA GLY A 26 13.98 -0.36 11.58
C GLY A 26 12.86 -1.15 12.24
N THR A 27 12.86 -2.47 12.09
CA THR A 27 11.86 -3.37 12.67
C THR A 27 11.93 -3.38 14.21
N LYS A 28 13.11 -3.53 14.80
CA LYS A 28 13.30 -3.42 16.26
C LYS A 28 12.83 -2.06 16.78
N TYR A 29 13.19 -0.99 16.09
CA TYR A 29 12.75 0.36 16.45
C TYR A 29 11.22 0.49 16.38
N GLY A 30 10.59 0.04 15.30
CA GLY A 30 9.13 0.06 15.16
C GLY A 30 8.41 -0.69 16.28
N PHE A 31 8.84 -1.92 16.60
CA PHE A 31 8.26 -2.69 17.72
C PHE A 31 8.48 -2.02 19.08
N SER A 32 9.61 -1.35 19.30
CA SER A 32 9.86 -0.62 20.55
C SER A 32 8.89 0.55 20.79
N PHE A 33 8.23 1.04 19.71
CA PHE A 33 7.16 2.04 19.79
C PHE A 33 5.76 1.45 19.81
N GLY A 34 5.64 0.12 19.84
CA GLY A 34 4.36 -0.58 19.95
C GLY A 34 3.59 -0.74 18.65
N MET A 35 4.27 -0.83 17.48
CA MET A 35 3.58 -1.31 16.28
C MET A 35 3.20 -2.79 16.45
N ASP A 36 2.06 -3.19 15.88
CA ASP A 36 1.53 -4.55 15.99
C ASP A 36 2.18 -5.52 14.99
N ALA A 37 2.54 -5.02 13.80
CA ALA A 37 3.19 -5.81 12.77
C ALA A 37 4.13 -4.97 11.90
N ALA A 38 5.11 -5.62 11.30
CA ALA A 38 6.02 -5.02 10.33
C ALA A 38 5.60 -5.36 8.89
N LEU A 39 5.65 -4.38 7.98
CA LEU A 39 5.58 -4.62 6.53
C LEU A 39 7.01 -4.66 5.97
N GLN A 40 7.38 -5.78 5.37
CA GLN A 40 8.73 -6.07 4.91
C GLN A 40 8.76 -6.19 3.39
N ILE A 41 9.19 -5.14 2.71
CA ILE A 41 9.32 -5.16 1.26
C ILE A 41 10.44 -6.12 0.84
N ASN A 42 10.19 -6.86 -0.26
CA ASN A 42 11.25 -7.62 -0.94
C ASN A 42 12.43 -6.69 -1.26
N PRO A 43 13.70 -7.08 -0.94
CA PRO A 43 14.86 -6.26 -1.24
C PRO A 43 14.85 -5.73 -2.68
N TYR A 44 15.00 -4.43 -2.83
CA TYR A 44 14.85 -3.72 -4.10
C TYR A 44 16.20 -3.32 -4.68
N TYR A 45 16.26 -3.13 -6.02
CA TYR A 45 17.40 -2.75 -6.83
C TYR A 45 18.44 -3.86 -6.96
N GLY A 46 19.11 -4.26 -5.89
CA GLY A 46 20.14 -5.32 -5.92
C GLY A 46 19.48 -6.71 -5.85
N LYS A 47 19.42 -7.43 -6.99
CA LYS A 47 18.89 -8.79 -7.02
C LYS A 47 19.80 -9.73 -6.23
N THR A 48 19.19 -10.68 -5.53
CA THR A 48 19.90 -11.70 -4.75
C THR A 48 19.33 -13.09 -5.03
N SER A 49 20.01 -14.13 -4.51
CA SER A 49 19.55 -15.51 -4.61
C SER A 49 18.35 -15.79 -3.69
N ASP A 50 17.62 -16.86 -3.99
CA ASP A 50 16.52 -17.35 -3.15
C ASP A 50 16.98 -17.64 -1.72
N ALA A 51 18.18 -18.19 -1.55
CA ALA A 51 18.78 -18.42 -0.23
C ALA A 51 18.99 -17.10 0.53
N GLY A 52 19.44 -16.05 -0.17
CA GLY A 52 19.62 -14.72 0.40
C GLY A 52 18.29 -14.07 0.80
N LEU A 53 17.24 -14.23 -0.03
CA LEU A 53 15.87 -13.76 0.30
C LEU A 53 15.31 -14.47 1.53
N LYS A 54 15.43 -15.79 1.58
CA LYS A 54 14.97 -16.60 2.74
C LYS A 54 15.65 -16.15 4.01
N GLU A 55 16.98 -16.07 4.02
CA GLU A 55 17.74 -15.64 5.18
C GLU A 55 17.39 -14.22 5.63
N HIS A 56 17.21 -13.30 4.67
CA HIS A 56 16.78 -11.93 4.96
C HIS A 56 15.44 -11.91 5.71
N PHE A 57 14.43 -12.60 5.17
CA PHE A 57 13.09 -12.61 5.76
C PHE A 57 13.03 -13.41 7.07
N GLN A 58 13.73 -14.53 7.18
CA GLN A 58 13.79 -15.31 8.43
C GLN A 58 14.29 -14.45 9.59
N ARG A 59 15.38 -13.70 9.39
CA ARG A 59 15.94 -12.80 10.43
C ARG A 59 14.97 -11.70 10.84
N VAL A 60 14.17 -11.21 9.91
CA VAL A 60 13.15 -10.20 10.24
C VAL A 60 11.99 -10.83 10.98
N LEU A 61 11.53 -12.01 10.55
CA LEU A 61 10.47 -12.76 11.20
C LEU A 61 10.82 -13.14 12.64
N ASP A 62 12.10 -13.40 12.94
CA ASP A 62 12.58 -13.64 14.33
C ASP A 62 12.30 -12.48 15.29
N LEU A 63 12.05 -11.26 14.77
CA LEU A 63 11.80 -10.08 15.59
C LEU A 63 10.33 -9.91 16.00
N GLY A 64 9.39 -10.50 15.25
CA GLY A 64 7.96 -10.38 15.55
C GLY A 64 7.05 -10.46 14.32
N PRO A 65 5.73 -10.29 14.52
CA PRO A 65 4.73 -10.43 13.47
C PRO A 65 5.03 -9.58 12.25
N SER A 66 5.06 -10.18 11.07
CA SER A 66 5.43 -9.47 9.84
C SER A 66 4.61 -9.91 8.64
N ILE A 67 4.36 -8.96 7.74
CA ILE A 67 3.77 -9.16 6.42
C ILE A 67 4.90 -8.99 5.40
N ILE A 68 5.13 -9.98 4.57
CA ILE A 68 6.05 -9.84 3.43
C ILE A 68 5.35 -9.04 2.32
N TYR A 69 6.08 -8.16 1.67
CA TYR A 69 5.56 -7.34 0.58
C TYR A 69 6.30 -7.64 -0.73
N ASN A 70 5.61 -8.34 -1.63
CA ASN A 70 6.08 -8.62 -2.97
C ASN A 70 5.53 -7.58 -3.96
N VAL A 71 6.43 -6.87 -4.65
CA VAL A 71 6.08 -5.84 -5.64
C VAL A 71 7.14 -5.79 -6.75
N PRO A 72 7.16 -6.77 -7.65
CA PRO A 72 8.24 -6.95 -8.65
C PRO A 72 8.47 -5.70 -9.50
N GLY A 73 7.41 -4.97 -9.84
CA GLY A 73 7.49 -3.73 -10.62
C GLY A 73 8.28 -2.60 -9.95
N ARG A 74 8.46 -2.65 -8.62
CA ARG A 74 9.26 -1.66 -7.86
C ARG A 74 10.59 -2.23 -7.40
N THR A 75 10.64 -3.50 -7.04
CA THR A 75 11.83 -4.11 -6.48
C THR A 75 12.79 -4.63 -7.56
N GLY A 76 12.27 -4.90 -8.77
CA GLY A 76 13.04 -5.50 -9.87
C GLY A 76 13.26 -7.01 -9.70
N GLN A 77 12.76 -7.61 -8.63
CA GLN A 77 12.82 -9.05 -8.36
C GLN A 77 11.49 -9.54 -7.78
N ASP A 78 10.93 -10.59 -8.38
CA ASP A 78 9.75 -11.28 -7.87
C ASP A 78 10.15 -12.28 -6.78
N LEU A 79 9.37 -12.32 -5.71
CA LEU A 79 9.49 -13.33 -4.67
C LEU A 79 8.64 -14.54 -5.07
N GLN A 80 9.30 -15.65 -5.38
CA GLN A 80 8.63 -16.85 -5.86
C GLN A 80 7.74 -17.45 -4.76
N PRO A 81 6.58 -18.04 -5.12
CA PRO A 81 5.63 -18.60 -4.14
C PRO A 81 6.26 -19.63 -3.22
N GLU A 82 7.16 -20.46 -3.73
CA GLU A 82 7.82 -21.52 -2.97
C GLU A 82 8.65 -20.96 -1.80
N ILE A 83 9.22 -19.77 -1.97
CA ILE A 83 9.95 -19.09 -0.90
C ILE A 83 8.96 -18.64 0.19
N VAL A 84 7.83 -18.08 -0.21
CA VAL A 84 6.78 -17.64 0.73
C VAL A 84 6.19 -18.84 1.48
N GLU A 85 5.92 -19.95 0.79
CA GLU A 85 5.43 -21.19 1.42
C GLU A 85 6.42 -21.74 2.46
N GLU A 86 7.70 -21.67 2.18
CA GLU A 86 8.74 -22.07 3.13
C GLU A 86 8.77 -21.13 4.35
N LEU A 87 8.71 -19.83 4.12
CA LEU A 87 8.67 -18.81 5.17
C LEU A 87 7.36 -18.85 5.99
N ALA A 88 6.25 -19.32 5.40
CA ALA A 88 4.97 -19.48 6.09
C ALA A 88 4.98 -20.52 7.22
N LYS A 89 6.01 -21.36 7.29
CA LYS A 89 6.26 -22.24 8.44
C LYS A 89 6.71 -21.46 9.69
N HIS A 90 7.15 -20.22 9.52
CA HIS A 90 7.56 -19.36 10.63
C HIS A 90 6.31 -18.75 11.30
N PRO A 91 6.14 -18.86 12.64
CA PRO A 91 4.92 -18.43 13.34
C PRO A 91 4.66 -16.94 13.25
N ASN A 92 5.67 -16.12 12.98
CA ASN A 92 5.55 -14.68 12.86
C ASN A 92 5.25 -14.18 11.43
N LEU A 93 5.17 -15.08 10.41
CA LEU A 93 4.64 -14.66 9.12
C LEU A 93 3.11 -14.63 9.20
N ILE A 94 2.54 -13.42 9.24
CA ILE A 94 1.09 -13.24 9.30
C ILE A 94 0.45 -13.16 7.91
N GLY A 95 1.22 -13.03 6.87
CA GLY A 95 0.77 -13.10 5.47
C GLY A 95 1.61 -12.29 4.50
N VAL A 96 1.05 -12.06 3.32
CA VAL A 96 1.73 -11.41 2.19
C VAL A 96 0.90 -10.25 1.65
N LYS A 97 1.53 -9.10 1.40
CA LYS A 97 1.01 -8.08 0.49
C LYS A 97 1.54 -8.38 -0.91
N GLU A 98 0.63 -8.69 -1.85
CA GLU A 98 0.99 -9.18 -3.17
C GLU A 98 0.60 -8.19 -4.28
N CYS A 99 1.53 -7.93 -5.21
CA CYS A 99 1.32 -7.09 -6.38
C CYS A 99 1.58 -7.81 -7.71
N ALA A 100 1.81 -9.13 -7.72
CA ALA A 100 2.05 -9.91 -8.94
C ALA A 100 0.78 -10.50 -9.57
N GLY A 101 -0.41 -10.11 -9.06
CA GLY A 101 -1.71 -10.49 -9.65
C GLY A 101 -2.56 -11.38 -8.75
N ASN A 102 -3.84 -11.52 -9.16
CA ASN A 102 -4.86 -12.21 -8.37
C ASN A 102 -4.66 -13.73 -8.33
N GLU A 103 -4.12 -14.35 -9.39
CA GLU A 103 -3.80 -15.77 -9.43
C GLU A 103 -2.79 -16.16 -8.34
N ARG A 104 -1.85 -15.27 -8.05
CA ARG A 104 -0.89 -15.44 -6.96
C ARG A 104 -1.60 -15.43 -5.59
N MET A 105 -2.60 -14.58 -5.42
CA MET A 105 -3.41 -14.54 -4.20
C MET A 105 -4.24 -15.81 -4.02
N ALA A 106 -4.87 -16.33 -5.09
CA ALA A 106 -5.57 -17.61 -5.06
C ALA A 106 -4.63 -18.78 -4.71
N HIS A 107 -3.41 -18.74 -5.21
CA HIS A 107 -2.41 -19.74 -4.86
C HIS A 107 -2.10 -19.72 -3.35
N TYR A 108 -1.85 -18.54 -2.77
CA TYR A 108 -1.58 -18.40 -1.33
C TYR A 108 -2.77 -18.84 -0.47
N GLU A 109 -3.97 -18.44 -0.87
CA GLU A 109 -5.19 -18.86 -0.19
C GLU A 109 -5.32 -20.39 -0.16
N SER A 110 -5.07 -21.07 -1.30
CA SER A 110 -5.09 -22.54 -1.38
C SER A 110 -4.07 -23.23 -0.46
N LYS A 111 -3.05 -22.51 0.00
CA LYS A 111 -2.03 -22.96 0.95
C LYS A 111 -2.29 -22.51 2.39
N GLY A 112 -3.42 -21.82 2.64
CA GLY A 112 -3.74 -21.28 3.95
C GLY A 112 -2.87 -20.10 4.36
N ILE A 113 -2.24 -19.41 3.39
CA ILE A 113 -1.40 -18.23 3.61
C ILE A 113 -2.25 -16.99 3.40
N ALA A 114 -2.45 -16.18 4.44
CA ALA A 114 -3.19 -14.95 4.34
C ALA A 114 -2.52 -13.98 3.37
N CYS A 115 -3.31 -13.30 2.52
CA CYS A 115 -2.76 -12.32 1.59
C CYS A 115 -3.66 -11.09 1.46
N TRP A 116 -3.06 -9.98 1.11
CA TRP A 116 -3.70 -8.70 0.81
C TRP A 116 -3.25 -8.22 -0.56
N SER A 117 -4.18 -7.70 -1.36
CA SER A 117 -3.79 -7.01 -2.59
C SER A 117 -2.94 -5.78 -2.28
N GLY A 118 -1.90 -5.56 -3.07
CA GLY A 118 -1.15 -4.32 -3.08
C GLY A 118 -1.55 -3.40 -4.23
N ASN A 119 -2.52 -3.83 -5.07
CA ASN A 119 -3.01 -3.13 -6.26
C ASN A 119 -4.47 -2.74 -6.06
N ASP A 120 -4.78 -1.46 -6.07
CA ASP A 120 -6.15 -0.95 -5.85
C ASP A 120 -7.11 -1.39 -6.96
N ASP A 121 -6.69 -1.35 -8.22
CA ASP A 121 -7.47 -1.71 -9.40
C ASP A 121 -7.87 -3.20 -9.45
N GLN A 122 -7.14 -4.07 -8.77
CA GLN A 122 -7.37 -5.52 -8.73
C GLN A 122 -7.98 -6.00 -7.41
N CYS A 123 -8.09 -5.12 -6.41
CA CYS A 123 -8.41 -5.53 -5.04
C CYS A 123 -9.83 -6.08 -4.88
N PHE A 124 -10.80 -5.59 -5.68
CA PHE A 124 -12.17 -6.08 -5.66
C PHE A 124 -12.24 -7.55 -6.07
N GLU A 125 -11.69 -7.88 -7.25
CA GLU A 125 -11.61 -9.27 -7.71
C GLU A 125 -10.80 -10.12 -6.74
N GLY A 126 -9.65 -9.60 -6.30
CA GLY A 126 -8.79 -10.26 -5.30
C GLY A 126 -9.59 -10.67 -4.07
N ARG A 127 -10.41 -9.76 -3.52
CA ARG A 127 -11.23 -10.01 -2.32
C ARG A 127 -12.37 -10.99 -2.54
N HIS A 128 -13.14 -10.76 -3.61
CA HIS A 128 -14.44 -11.46 -3.77
C HIS A 128 -14.36 -12.71 -4.66
N ARG A 129 -13.24 -12.93 -5.38
CA ARG A 129 -13.09 -14.04 -6.33
C ARG A 129 -11.83 -14.90 -6.08
N TYR A 130 -10.77 -14.31 -5.50
CA TYR A 130 -9.45 -14.95 -5.38
C TYR A 130 -8.97 -15.16 -3.92
N GLY A 131 -9.85 -14.97 -2.91
CA GLY A 131 -9.58 -15.30 -1.52
C GLY A 131 -8.68 -14.31 -0.75
N SER A 132 -8.38 -13.14 -1.33
CA SER A 132 -7.62 -12.11 -0.62
C SER A 132 -8.38 -11.62 0.62
N HIS A 133 -7.66 -11.36 1.72
CA HIS A 133 -8.22 -10.84 2.97
C HIS A 133 -8.59 -9.34 2.89
N GLY A 134 -8.16 -8.65 1.82
CA GLY A 134 -8.41 -7.23 1.62
C GLY A 134 -7.32 -6.56 0.81
N VAL A 135 -7.06 -5.28 1.06
CA VAL A 135 -6.10 -4.48 0.32
C VAL A 135 -5.27 -3.59 1.25
N ILE A 136 -3.98 -3.44 0.96
CA ILE A 136 -3.14 -2.38 1.52
C ILE A 136 -3.05 -1.28 0.45
N SER A 137 -3.97 -0.35 0.51
CA SER A 137 -4.45 0.50 -0.56
C SER A 137 -3.80 1.89 -0.57
N VAL A 138 -3.72 2.50 -1.75
CA VAL A 138 -3.37 3.90 -1.97
C VAL A 138 -4.62 4.78 -1.90
N ILE A 139 -5.69 4.43 -2.65
CA ILE A 139 -6.93 5.21 -2.72
C ILE A 139 -7.64 5.30 -1.36
N SER A 140 -7.43 4.37 -0.44
CA SER A 140 -7.99 4.43 0.91
C SER A 140 -7.52 5.63 1.74
N ASN A 141 -6.42 6.29 1.35
CA ASN A 141 -6.02 7.56 1.95
C ASN A 141 -6.93 8.72 1.54
N LEU A 142 -7.64 8.58 0.43
CA LEU A 142 -8.55 9.59 -0.11
C LEU A 142 -10.02 9.23 0.14
N LEU A 143 -10.40 7.98 -0.11
CA LEU A 143 -11.77 7.46 0.00
C LEU A 143 -11.86 6.25 0.96
N PRO A 144 -11.50 6.40 2.26
CA PRO A 144 -11.41 5.26 3.19
C PRO A 144 -12.74 4.53 3.36
N GLY A 145 -13.85 5.26 3.48
CA GLY A 145 -15.19 4.68 3.65
C GLY A 145 -15.64 3.86 2.44
N MET A 146 -15.37 4.37 1.23
CA MET A 146 -15.72 3.67 -0.01
C MET A 146 -14.89 2.40 -0.18
N MET A 147 -13.59 2.46 0.12
CA MET A 147 -12.71 1.28 0.06
C MET A 147 -13.10 0.24 1.10
N ARG A 148 -13.48 0.66 2.31
CA ARG A 148 -14.00 -0.26 3.33
C ARG A 148 -15.28 -0.94 2.84
N ARG A 149 -16.23 -0.17 2.29
CA ARG A 149 -17.48 -0.70 1.71
C ARG A 149 -17.20 -1.69 0.58
N LEU A 150 -16.23 -1.37 -0.32
CA LEU A 150 -15.85 -2.23 -1.43
C LEU A 150 -15.27 -3.58 -0.96
N MET A 151 -14.49 -3.57 0.12
CA MET A 151 -13.90 -4.80 0.67
C MET A 151 -14.90 -5.64 1.46
N ASP A 152 -15.89 -5.01 2.08
CA ASP A 152 -16.90 -5.71 2.88
C ASP A 152 -18.06 -6.26 2.05
N ASN A 153 -18.32 -5.68 0.87
CA ASN A 153 -19.48 -6.03 0.05
C ASN A 153 -19.05 -6.35 -1.39
N ASP A 154 -19.65 -7.36 -1.97
CA ASP A 154 -19.52 -7.69 -3.39
C ASP A 154 -20.38 -6.71 -4.21
N ASP A 155 -19.84 -5.50 -4.44
CA ASP A 155 -20.51 -4.37 -5.13
C ASP A 155 -19.74 -4.01 -6.42
N PRO A 156 -20.03 -4.70 -7.55
CA PRO A 156 -19.36 -4.44 -8.83
C PRO A 156 -19.61 -3.00 -9.33
N GLN A 157 -20.74 -2.40 -9.02
CA GLN A 157 -21.06 -1.03 -9.45
C GLN A 157 -20.18 -0.01 -8.73
N LEU A 158 -19.95 -0.19 -7.43
CA LEU A 158 -18.99 0.64 -6.70
C LEU A 158 -17.57 0.45 -7.23
N ASN A 159 -17.18 -0.79 -7.54
CA ASN A 159 -15.89 -1.06 -8.14
C ASN A 159 -15.72 -0.31 -9.47
N GLU A 160 -16.70 -0.41 -10.37
CA GLU A 160 -16.67 0.30 -11.66
C GLU A 160 -16.56 1.82 -11.49
N ARG A 161 -17.28 2.41 -10.54
CA ARG A 161 -17.20 3.86 -10.23
C ARG A 161 -15.83 4.29 -9.70
N LEU A 162 -15.13 3.43 -8.98
CA LEU A 162 -13.81 3.73 -8.40
C LEU A 162 -12.66 3.57 -9.39
N GLN A 163 -12.80 2.73 -10.43
CA GLN A 163 -11.72 2.42 -11.38
C GLN A 163 -11.10 3.65 -12.07
N PRO A 164 -11.87 4.67 -12.53
CA PRO A 164 -11.26 5.86 -13.13
C PRO A 164 -10.33 6.62 -12.19
N LEU A 165 -10.72 6.73 -10.91
CA LEU A 165 -9.91 7.40 -9.89
C LEU A 165 -8.69 6.56 -9.50
N MET A 166 -8.85 5.24 -9.38
CA MET A 166 -7.71 4.32 -9.17
C MET A 166 -6.70 4.45 -10.29
N SER A 167 -7.14 4.43 -11.54
CA SER A 167 -6.28 4.62 -12.72
C SER A 167 -5.58 5.98 -12.70
N TRP A 168 -6.30 7.04 -12.30
CA TRP A 168 -5.70 8.35 -12.18
C TRP A 168 -4.61 8.40 -11.08
N LEU A 169 -4.80 7.73 -9.94
CA LEU A 169 -3.82 7.71 -8.86
C LEU A 169 -2.50 7.02 -9.25
N PHE A 170 -2.53 6.17 -10.27
CA PHE A 170 -1.36 5.41 -10.75
C PHE A 170 -0.87 5.80 -12.15
N HIS A 171 -1.42 6.88 -12.78
CA HIS A 171 -0.93 7.34 -14.09
C HIS A 171 0.51 7.86 -14.05
N VAL A 172 0.97 8.26 -12.87
CA VAL A 172 2.36 8.59 -12.54
C VAL A 172 2.83 7.73 -11.37
N PRO A 173 4.14 7.60 -11.13
CA PRO A 173 4.65 6.85 -9.98
C PRO A 173 4.04 7.35 -8.66
N SER A 174 3.36 6.44 -7.93
CA SER A 174 2.85 6.75 -6.59
C SER A 174 4.03 7.08 -5.65
N PRO A 175 3.92 8.10 -4.76
CA PRO A 175 2.68 8.75 -4.29
C PRO A 175 2.36 10.12 -4.91
N ASN A 176 2.97 10.51 -6.04
CA ASN A 176 2.83 11.87 -6.59
C ASN A 176 1.37 12.30 -6.75
N ALA A 177 0.55 11.51 -7.46
CA ALA A 177 -0.86 11.84 -7.69
C ALA A 177 -1.66 11.87 -6.37
N LEU A 178 -1.45 10.91 -5.47
CA LEU A 178 -2.11 10.90 -4.16
C LEU A 178 -1.79 12.15 -3.34
N ASN A 179 -0.52 12.50 -3.21
CA ASN A 179 -0.11 13.68 -2.43
C ASN A 179 -0.66 14.98 -3.04
N THR A 180 -0.75 15.05 -4.38
CA THR A 180 -1.35 16.19 -5.07
C THR A 180 -2.83 16.33 -4.70
N VAL A 181 -3.62 15.28 -4.87
CA VAL A 181 -5.07 15.35 -4.59
C VAL A 181 -5.36 15.57 -3.11
N LEU A 182 -4.60 14.99 -2.19
CA LEU A 182 -4.76 15.26 -0.75
C LEU A 182 -4.44 16.73 -0.39
N SER A 183 -3.54 17.38 -1.12
CA SER A 183 -3.30 18.81 -0.97
C SER A 183 -4.50 19.64 -1.51
N MET A 184 -5.04 19.26 -2.66
CA MET A 184 -6.20 19.90 -3.28
C MET A 184 -7.47 19.77 -2.43
N THR A 185 -7.63 18.64 -1.71
CA THR A 185 -8.74 18.44 -0.75
C THR A 185 -8.51 19.12 0.60
N GLY A 186 -7.34 19.71 0.83
CA GLY A 186 -6.97 20.32 2.10
C GLY A 186 -6.66 19.31 3.23
N ALA A 187 -6.59 18.02 2.91
CA ALA A 187 -6.23 16.97 3.86
C ALA A 187 -4.76 17.04 4.30
N THR A 188 -3.89 17.53 3.42
CA THR A 188 -2.46 17.73 3.69
C THR A 188 -2.00 19.11 3.25
N LYS A 189 -0.83 19.54 3.77
CA LYS A 189 -0.15 20.72 3.25
C LYS A 189 0.42 20.41 1.86
N PRO A 190 0.47 21.40 0.93
CA PRO A 190 0.99 21.21 -0.41
C PRO A 190 2.53 21.24 -0.44
N VAL A 191 3.14 20.36 0.34
CA VAL A 191 4.61 20.28 0.50
C VAL A 191 5.10 18.95 0.00
N PHE A 192 5.99 18.98 -0.98
CA PHE A 192 6.61 17.80 -1.58
C PHE A 192 8.09 17.75 -1.25
N ARG A 193 8.56 16.63 -0.75
CA ARG A 193 10.00 16.35 -0.63
C ARG A 193 10.51 15.76 -1.94
N LEU A 194 11.52 16.37 -2.50
CA LEU A 194 12.19 15.83 -3.69
C LEU A 194 12.70 14.40 -3.45
N PRO A 195 12.61 13.51 -4.44
CA PRO A 195 12.28 13.71 -5.86
C PRO A 195 10.78 13.73 -6.19
N TYR A 196 9.89 13.65 -5.23
CA TYR A 196 8.44 13.73 -5.48
C TYR A 196 8.02 15.17 -5.82
N SER A 197 7.05 15.28 -6.74
CA SER A 197 6.49 16.54 -7.21
C SER A 197 4.99 16.43 -7.44
N PRO A 198 4.24 17.54 -7.47
CA PRO A 198 2.84 17.51 -7.86
C PRO A 198 2.70 17.05 -9.32
N VAL A 199 1.52 16.52 -9.66
CA VAL A 199 1.17 16.24 -11.06
C VAL A 199 0.84 17.55 -11.79
N ASP A 200 0.88 17.52 -13.13
CA ASP A 200 0.61 18.67 -13.97
C ASP A 200 -0.83 19.21 -13.83
N LEU A 201 -1.06 20.40 -14.37
CA LEU A 201 -2.33 21.11 -14.25
C LEU A 201 -3.50 20.36 -14.89
N ASP A 202 -3.28 19.65 -16.00
CA ASP A 202 -4.36 18.95 -16.69
C ASP A 202 -4.76 17.68 -15.91
N ALA A 203 -3.81 16.98 -15.31
CA ALA A 203 -4.10 15.90 -14.38
C ALA A 203 -4.85 16.40 -13.13
N ARG A 204 -4.51 17.60 -12.61
CA ARG A 204 -5.23 18.22 -11.48
C ARG A 204 -6.68 18.59 -11.84
N LYS A 205 -6.92 19.13 -13.03
CA LYS A 205 -8.31 19.37 -13.51
C LYS A 205 -9.10 18.08 -13.60
N LYS A 206 -8.49 17.04 -14.20
CA LYS A 206 -9.15 15.73 -14.34
C LYS A 206 -9.58 15.12 -13.01
N VAL A 207 -8.78 15.21 -11.96
CA VAL A 207 -9.15 14.62 -10.66
C VAL A 207 -10.31 15.36 -9.99
N ILE A 208 -10.49 16.66 -10.25
CA ILE A 208 -11.67 17.38 -9.77
C ILE A 208 -12.93 16.75 -10.34
N ASP A 209 -12.98 16.53 -11.66
CA ASP A 209 -14.13 15.92 -12.32
C ASP A 209 -14.39 14.51 -11.76
N LEU A 210 -13.33 13.72 -11.55
CA LEU A 210 -13.47 12.38 -10.96
C LEU A 210 -13.98 12.40 -9.52
N LEU A 211 -13.60 13.39 -8.71
CA LEU A 211 -14.06 13.50 -7.32
C LEU A 211 -15.50 14.05 -7.22
N LEU A 212 -15.93 14.83 -8.18
CA LEU A 212 -17.33 15.33 -8.23
C LEU A 212 -18.36 14.21 -8.46
N GLU A 213 -17.92 13.01 -8.91
CA GLU A 213 -18.77 11.81 -8.96
C GLU A 213 -19.10 11.22 -7.57
N PHE A 214 -18.41 11.69 -6.52
CA PHE A 214 -18.57 11.25 -5.13
C PHE A 214 -19.11 12.40 -4.27
N SER A 215 -19.80 12.05 -3.17
CA SER A 215 -20.18 13.07 -2.19
C SER A 215 -18.94 13.69 -1.52
N PRO A 216 -18.97 14.98 -1.18
CA PRO A 216 -17.92 15.59 -0.36
C PRO A 216 -17.63 14.88 0.96
N ASP A 217 -18.60 14.14 1.49
CA ASP A 217 -18.44 13.35 2.73
C ASP A 217 -17.72 12.02 2.51
N ASP A 218 -17.53 11.59 1.27
CA ASP A 218 -16.90 10.33 0.93
C ASP A 218 -15.36 10.42 0.92
N TRP A 219 -14.80 11.61 0.65
CA TRP A 219 -13.36 11.81 0.55
C TRP A 219 -12.79 12.63 1.71
N VAL A 220 -11.50 12.35 2.01
CA VAL A 220 -10.78 13.01 3.09
C VAL A 220 -10.42 14.44 2.70
N GLY A 221 -10.75 15.39 3.58
CA GLY A 221 -10.47 16.81 3.38
C GLY A 221 -11.70 17.67 3.71
N SER A 222 -11.58 18.96 3.49
CA SER A 222 -12.63 19.94 3.80
C SER A 222 -13.00 20.86 2.63
N ARG A 223 -12.31 20.70 1.49
CA ARG A 223 -12.48 21.49 0.28
C ARG A 223 -12.08 20.67 -0.94
N LEU A 224 -12.42 21.14 -2.13
CA LEU A 224 -11.86 20.65 -3.39
C LEU A 224 -11.51 21.89 -4.23
N GLU A 225 -10.23 22.13 -4.45
CA GLU A 225 -9.74 23.34 -5.06
C GLU A 225 -8.69 23.03 -6.11
N LEU A 226 -8.84 23.60 -7.32
CA LEU A 226 -7.78 23.55 -8.31
C LEU A 226 -6.61 24.41 -7.83
N MET A 227 -5.45 23.81 -7.71
CA MET A 227 -4.24 24.47 -7.26
C MET A 227 -3.31 24.71 -8.45
N ASP A 228 -2.71 25.89 -8.52
CA ASP A 228 -1.65 26.25 -9.48
C ASP A 228 -0.27 25.79 -8.98
N ASP A 229 0.74 25.80 -9.87
CA ASP A 229 2.09 25.31 -9.56
C ASP A 229 2.74 26.06 -8.39
N GLU A 230 2.51 27.40 -8.31
CA GLU A 230 3.06 28.27 -7.28
C GLU A 230 2.55 27.98 -5.87
N GLN A 231 1.42 27.27 -5.75
CA GLN A 231 0.85 26.89 -4.47
C GLN A 231 1.51 25.64 -3.85
N PHE A 232 2.35 24.92 -4.63
CA PHE A 232 3.10 23.78 -4.14
C PHE A 232 4.52 24.17 -3.74
N ILE A 233 4.96 23.63 -2.60
CA ILE A 233 6.30 23.85 -2.05
C ILE A 233 7.13 22.60 -2.29
N LEU A 234 8.22 22.73 -3.04
CA LEU A 234 9.22 21.69 -3.20
C LEU A 234 10.34 21.91 -2.18
N CYS A 235 10.67 20.89 -1.38
CA CYS A 235 11.76 20.96 -0.41
C CYS A 235 12.68 19.73 -0.51
N SER A 236 13.93 19.90 -0.11
CA SER A 236 14.94 18.85 -0.03
C SER A 236 14.91 18.13 1.33
#